data_b392ccaa3e6cd8c762c098b90b2995de
#
_entry.id   b392ccaa3e6cd8c762c098b90b2995de
#
_cell.length_a   1.000
_cell.length_b   1.000
_cell.length_c   1.000
_cell.angle_alpha   90.00
_cell.angle_beta   90.00
_cell.angle_gamma   90.00
#
_symmetry.space_group_name_H-M   'P 1'
#
loop_
_entity.id
_entity.type
_entity.pdbx_description
1 polymer ?
#
loop_
_entity_poly.entity_id
_entity_poly.type
_entity_poly.pdbx_seq_one_letter_code
_entity_poly.pdbx_strand_id
1 'polypeptide(L)'
;MMQNYLSKTTEELLTDLNKLKDKAIKTKEKNERDEIIILANNVNKKWQEISKIWSIIILHQEIDTLEQAFTRAKASIENGELDDAIPEIEEAIFFTNHVCDRERLSLKNIF
;
A
#
# COMPACT_ATOMS: atom_id res chain seq x y z
N MET A 1 -10.56 10.41 16.70
CA MET A 1 -9.10 10.56 16.70
C MET A 1 -8.41 9.44 15.97
N MET A 2 -8.32 8.23 16.53
CA MET A 2 -7.69 7.09 15.82
C MET A 2 -8.42 6.75 14.53
N GLN A 3 -9.75 6.83 14.53
CA GLN A 3 -10.55 6.58 13.35
C GLN A 3 -10.27 7.59 12.24
N ASN A 4 -10.07 8.86 12.59
CA ASN A 4 -9.71 9.89 11.60
C ASN A 4 -8.30 9.67 11.04
N TYR A 5 -7.36 9.27 11.89
CA TYR A 5 -6.02 8.93 11.44
C TYR A 5 -6.04 7.74 10.50
N LEU A 6 -6.79 6.70 10.86
CA LEU A 6 -6.92 5.50 10.03
C LEU A 6 -7.51 5.85 8.66
N SER A 7 -8.58 6.63 8.63
CA SER A 7 -9.22 7.05 7.38
C SER A 7 -8.29 7.88 6.51
N LYS A 8 -7.60 8.83 7.12
CA LYS A 8 -6.69 9.73 6.41
C LYS A 8 -5.51 8.96 5.81
N THR A 9 -4.88 8.10 6.60
CA THR A 9 -3.73 7.34 6.12
C THR A 9 -4.14 6.29 5.09
N THR A 10 -5.33 5.72 5.20
CA THR A 10 -5.87 4.82 4.19
C THR A 10 -6.02 5.54 2.84
N GLU A 11 -6.60 6.74 2.85
CA GLU A 11 -6.76 7.52 1.63
C GLU A 11 -5.41 7.87 1.01
N GLU A 12 -4.43 8.22 1.84
CA GLU A 12 -3.09 8.52 1.36
C GLU A 12 -2.43 7.30 0.71
N LEU A 13 -2.53 6.14 1.36
CA LEU A 13 -1.98 4.90 0.81
C LEU A 13 -2.67 4.51 -0.49
N LEU A 14 -4.00 4.61 -0.54
CA LEU A 14 -4.75 4.27 -1.75
C LEU A 14 -4.41 5.19 -2.90
N THR A 15 -4.28 6.48 -2.63
CA THR A 15 -3.88 7.46 -3.65
C THR A 15 -2.50 7.10 -4.21
N ASP A 16 -1.55 6.82 -3.34
CA ASP A 16 -0.19 6.50 -3.74
C ASP A 16 -0.12 5.17 -4.49
N LEU A 17 -0.88 4.15 -4.02
CA LEU A 17 -0.92 2.86 -4.69
C LEU A 17 -1.55 2.95 -6.08
N ASN A 18 -2.60 3.77 -6.23
CA ASN A 18 -3.23 3.98 -7.54
C ASN A 18 -2.29 4.71 -8.48
N LYS A 19 -1.54 5.70 -7.99
CA LYS A 19 -0.51 6.36 -8.80
C LYS A 19 0.57 5.38 -9.25
N LEU A 20 0.99 4.52 -8.34
CA LEU A 20 2.00 3.50 -8.63
C LEU A 20 1.48 2.52 -9.69
N LYS A 21 0.23 2.09 -9.56
CA LYS A 21 -0.40 1.19 -10.54
C LYS A 21 -0.46 1.83 -11.92
N ASP A 22 -0.93 3.08 -11.99
CA ASP A 22 -1.02 3.81 -13.25
C ASP A 22 0.36 3.97 -13.89
N LYS A 23 1.37 4.28 -13.09
CA LYS A 23 2.74 4.41 -13.56
C LYS A 23 3.25 3.07 -14.10
N ALA A 24 2.96 1.96 -13.41
CA ALA A 24 3.37 0.63 -13.84
C ALA A 24 2.75 0.27 -15.19
N ILE A 25 1.46 0.60 -15.38
CA ILE A 25 0.76 0.33 -16.64
C ILE A 25 1.37 1.14 -17.79
N LYS A 26 1.76 2.37 -17.52
CA LYS A 26 2.26 3.29 -18.56
C LYS A 26 3.75 3.16 -18.83
N THR A 27 4.52 2.54 -17.93
CA THR A 27 5.97 2.42 -18.09
C THR A 27 6.29 1.35 -19.12
N LYS A 28 6.91 1.75 -20.22
CA LYS A 28 7.30 0.85 -21.32
C LYS A 28 8.78 0.97 -21.67
N GLU A 29 9.39 2.11 -21.39
CA GLU A 29 10.78 2.37 -21.76
C GLU A 29 11.70 2.26 -20.55
N LYS A 30 12.97 1.94 -20.82
CA LYS A 30 13.94 1.68 -19.78
C LYS A 30 14.22 2.88 -18.87
N ASN A 31 14.24 4.08 -19.44
CA ASN A 31 14.49 5.30 -18.67
C ASN A 31 13.30 5.70 -17.78
N GLU A 32 12.10 5.21 -18.07
CA GLU A 32 10.93 5.44 -17.23
C GLU A 32 10.95 4.52 -16.00
N ARG A 33 11.73 3.45 -16.05
CA ARG A 33 11.84 2.50 -14.93
C ARG A 33 12.45 3.13 -13.68
N ASP A 34 13.37 4.07 -13.85
CA ASP A 34 13.98 4.77 -12.72
C ASP A 34 12.92 5.56 -11.95
N GLU A 35 12.00 6.19 -12.67
CA GLU A 35 10.93 6.98 -12.06
C GLU A 35 9.98 6.11 -11.24
N ILE A 36 9.61 4.94 -11.76
CA ILE A 36 8.70 4.05 -11.03
C ILE A 36 9.39 3.41 -9.83
N ILE A 37 10.68 3.13 -9.91
CA ILE A 37 11.45 2.63 -8.76
C ILE A 37 11.46 3.67 -7.64
N ILE A 38 11.70 4.94 -7.98
CA ILE A 38 11.67 6.03 -7.01
C ILE A 38 10.28 6.13 -6.36
N LEU A 39 9.23 6.07 -7.17
CA LEU A 39 7.87 6.14 -6.67
C LEU A 39 7.56 4.95 -5.75
N ALA A 40 7.95 3.74 -6.15
CA ALA A 40 7.75 2.55 -5.33
C ALA A 40 8.48 2.65 -3.99
N ASN A 41 9.70 3.19 -3.99
CA ASN A 41 10.46 3.40 -2.77
C ASN A 41 9.76 4.40 -1.85
N ASN A 42 9.21 5.48 -2.42
CA ASN A 42 8.49 6.49 -1.65
C ASN A 42 7.20 5.92 -1.04
N VAL A 43 6.47 5.12 -1.81
CA VAL A 43 5.25 4.46 -1.32
C VAL A 43 5.59 3.50 -0.18
N ASN A 44 6.63 2.70 -0.36
CA ASN A 44 7.05 1.75 0.67
C ASN A 44 7.51 2.44 1.94
N LYS A 45 8.24 3.54 1.81
CA LYS A 45 8.70 4.33 2.94
C LYS A 45 7.54 4.90 3.73
N LYS A 46 6.54 5.41 3.02
CA LYS A 46 5.31 5.92 3.64
C LYS A 46 4.56 4.82 4.37
N TRP A 47 4.47 3.63 3.76
CA TRP A 47 3.88 2.48 4.42
C TRP A 47 4.62 2.11 5.70
N GLN A 48 5.95 2.12 5.69
CA GLN A 48 6.74 1.81 6.88
C GLN A 48 6.42 2.79 8.03
N GLU A 49 6.26 4.05 7.72
CA GLU A 49 5.91 5.06 8.72
C GLU A 49 4.49 4.86 9.25
N ILE A 50 3.54 4.62 8.37
CA ILE A 50 2.14 4.42 8.74
C ILE A 50 1.96 3.12 9.52
N SER A 51 2.66 2.06 9.15
CA SER A 51 2.52 0.75 9.78
C SER A 51 2.92 0.76 11.25
N LYS A 52 3.83 1.65 11.64
CA LYS A 52 4.23 1.78 13.04
C LYS A 52 3.05 2.20 13.91
N ILE A 53 2.22 3.11 13.40
CA ILE A 53 1.03 3.57 14.13
C ILE A 53 -0.10 2.54 14.01
N TRP A 54 -0.31 2.03 12.80
CA TRP A 54 -1.35 1.03 12.55
C TRP A 54 -1.14 -0.24 13.40
N SER A 55 0.11 -0.62 13.66
CA SER A 55 0.40 -1.81 14.45
C SER A 55 -0.11 -1.71 15.89
N ILE A 56 -0.44 -0.51 16.35
CA ILE A 56 -1.02 -0.29 17.67
C ILE A 56 -2.52 -0.63 17.68
N ILE A 57 -3.21 -0.40 16.55
CA ILE A 57 -4.67 -0.49 16.47
C ILE A 57 -5.18 -1.63 15.59
N ILE A 58 -4.32 -2.23 14.77
CA ILE A 58 -4.70 -3.26 13.81
C ILE A 58 -4.00 -4.58 14.18
N LEU A 59 -4.70 -5.69 13.96
CA LEU A 59 -4.17 -7.01 14.25
C LEU A 59 -2.85 -7.26 13.52
N HIS A 60 -1.91 -7.84 14.21
CA HIS A 60 -0.58 -8.12 13.69
C HIS A 60 -0.60 -8.90 12.38
N GLN A 61 -1.49 -9.89 12.27
CA GLN A 61 -1.64 -10.68 11.04
C GLN A 61 -2.02 -9.84 9.84
N GLU A 62 -2.86 -8.84 10.04
CA GLU A 62 -3.30 -7.95 8.96
C GLU A 62 -2.18 -7.02 8.52
N ILE A 63 -1.38 -6.55 9.49
CA ILE A 63 -0.19 -5.75 9.19
C ILE A 63 0.81 -6.58 8.38
N ASP A 64 1.03 -7.84 8.77
CA ASP A 64 1.94 -8.73 8.05
C ASP A 64 1.49 -8.98 6.62
N THR A 65 0.19 -9.16 6.41
CA THR A 65 -0.38 -9.35 5.07
C THR A 65 -0.13 -8.15 4.18
N LEU A 66 -0.36 -6.95 4.71
CA LEU A 66 -0.08 -5.70 4.00
C LEU A 66 1.41 -5.56 3.71
N GLU A 67 2.25 -5.83 4.70
CA GLU A 67 3.70 -5.76 4.54
C GLU A 67 4.19 -6.64 3.40
N GLN A 68 3.67 -7.86 3.31
CA GLN A 68 4.02 -8.78 2.24
C GLN A 68 3.59 -8.25 0.88
N ALA A 69 2.39 -7.68 0.78
CA ALA A 69 1.88 -7.15 -0.48
C ALA A 69 2.74 -5.97 -0.97
N PHE A 70 3.06 -5.03 -0.07
CA PHE A 70 3.92 -3.89 -0.42
C PHE A 70 5.33 -4.37 -0.82
N THR A 71 5.88 -5.33 -0.09
CA THR A 71 7.22 -5.85 -0.35
C THR A 71 7.29 -6.54 -1.70
N ARG A 72 6.28 -7.36 -2.03
CA ARG A 72 6.26 -8.06 -3.32
C ARG A 72 6.14 -7.08 -4.48
N ALA A 73 5.26 -6.10 -4.36
CA ALA A 73 5.09 -5.09 -5.41
C ALA A 73 6.39 -4.32 -5.65
N LYS A 74 7.06 -3.90 -4.58
CA LYS A 74 8.33 -3.21 -4.67
C LYS A 74 9.40 -4.07 -5.34
N ALA A 75 9.49 -5.33 -4.94
CA ALA A 75 10.48 -6.25 -5.50
C ALA A 75 10.27 -6.47 -7.01
N SER A 76 9.03 -6.66 -7.44
CA SER A 76 8.71 -6.82 -8.85
C SER A 76 9.09 -5.58 -9.65
N ILE A 77 8.81 -4.40 -9.11
CA ILE A 77 9.18 -3.14 -9.78
C ILE A 77 10.69 -3.01 -9.89
N GLU A 78 11.43 -3.29 -8.82
CA GLU A 78 12.88 -3.20 -8.82
C GLU A 78 13.52 -4.18 -9.80
N ASN A 79 12.91 -5.35 -9.98
CA ASN A 79 13.38 -6.36 -10.93
C ASN A 79 12.93 -6.10 -12.36
N GLY A 80 12.16 -5.05 -12.59
CA GLY A 80 11.66 -4.74 -13.92
C GLY A 80 10.50 -5.61 -14.38
N GLU A 81 9.89 -6.35 -13.47
CA GLU A 81 8.76 -7.25 -13.78
C GLU A 81 7.45 -6.51 -13.57
N LEU A 82 7.19 -5.50 -14.41
CA LEU A 82 6.05 -4.60 -14.24
C LEU A 82 4.70 -5.30 -14.44
N ASP A 83 4.64 -6.31 -15.31
CA ASP A 83 3.42 -7.07 -15.51
C ASP A 83 3.03 -7.84 -14.24
N ASP A 84 4.01 -8.33 -13.49
CA ASP A 84 3.78 -8.99 -12.22
C ASP A 84 3.47 -7.99 -11.11
N ALA A 85 4.03 -6.80 -11.20
CA ALA A 85 3.83 -5.77 -10.19
C ALA A 85 2.38 -5.26 -10.16
N ILE A 86 1.73 -5.17 -11.32
CA ILE A 86 0.37 -4.63 -11.41
C ILE A 86 -0.61 -5.39 -10.53
N PRO A 87 -0.75 -6.73 -10.66
CA PRO A 87 -1.65 -7.46 -9.76
C PRO A 87 -1.22 -7.42 -8.29
N GLU A 88 0.07 -7.30 -8.02
CA GLU A 88 0.56 -7.18 -6.65
C GLU A 88 0.19 -5.83 -6.04
N ILE A 89 0.23 -4.76 -6.84
CA ILE A 89 -0.24 -3.44 -6.39
C ILE A 89 -1.76 -3.48 -6.14
N GLU A 90 -2.50 -4.12 -7.03
CA GLU A 90 -3.95 -4.28 -6.86
C GLU A 90 -4.29 -5.05 -5.59
N GLU A 91 -3.49 -6.06 -5.27
CA GLU A 91 -3.62 -6.83 -4.03
C GLU A 91 -3.39 -5.94 -2.81
N ALA A 92 -2.36 -5.08 -2.85
CA ALA A 92 -2.09 -4.13 -1.78
C ALA A 92 -3.26 -3.15 -1.60
N ILE A 93 -3.84 -2.69 -2.70
CA ILE A 93 -5.03 -1.82 -2.67
C ILE A 93 -6.20 -2.54 -2.01
N PHE A 94 -6.44 -3.77 -2.41
CA PHE A 94 -7.53 -4.58 -1.87
C PHE A 94 -7.39 -4.78 -0.36
N PHE A 95 -6.21 -5.20 0.09
CA PHE A 95 -5.99 -5.44 1.52
C PHE A 95 -6.05 -4.16 2.33
N THR A 96 -5.56 -3.05 1.79
CA THR A 96 -5.64 -1.76 2.48
C THR A 96 -7.09 -1.36 2.74
N ASN A 97 -7.93 -1.50 1.73
CA ASN A 97 -9.36 -1.24 1.87
C ASN A 97 -10.02 -2.18 2.86
N HIS A 98 -9.72 -3.47 2.74
CA HIS A 98 -10.34 -4.51 3.57
C HIS A 98 -10.03 -4.32 5.05
N VAL A 99 -8.77 -4.10 5.37
CA VAL A 99 -8.32 -3.90 6.75
C VAL A 99 -8.96 -2.64 7.34
N CYS A 100 -8.96 -1.57 6.58
CA CYS A 100 -9.52 -0.30 7.05
C CYS A 100 -11.01 -0.41 7.34
N ASP A 101 -11.77 -1.02 6.43
CA ASP A 101 -13.21 -1.19 6.61
C ASP A 101 -13.53 -2.04 7.83
N ARG A 102 -12.76 -3.10 8.02
CA ARG A 102 -12.93 -3.99 9.15
C ARG A 102 -12.66 -3.29 10.49
N GLU A 103 -11.61 -2.49 10.53
CA GLU A 103 -11.24 -1.75 11.76
C GLU A 103 -12.23 -0.62 12.05
N ARG A 104 -12.78 0.03 11.03
CA ARG A 104 -13.84 1.03 11.21
C ARG A 104 -15.06 0.43 11.87
N LEU A 105 -15.47 -0.75 11.42
CA LEU A 105 -16.61 -1.46 12.01
C LEU A 105 -16.33 -1.83 13.46
N SER A 106 -15.13 -2.31 13.75
CA SER A 106 -14.73 -2.68 15.09
C SER A 106 -14.76 -1.48 16.04
N LEU A 107 -14.18 -0.36 15.62
CA LEU A 107 -14.16 0.87 16.41
C LEU A 107 -15.57 1.42 16.64
N LYS A 108 -16.40 1.36 15.60
CA LYS A 108 -17.78 1.82 15.68
C LYS A 108 -18.60 1.01 16.68
N ASN A 109 -18.36 -0.29 16.75
CA ASN A 109 -19.08 -1.17 17.67
C ASN A 109 -18.64 -0.99 19.13
N ILE A 110 -17.44 -0.50 19.35
CA ILE A 110 -16.93 -0.23 20.70
C ILE A 110 -17.51 1.09 21.25
N PHE A 111 -17.70 2.07 20.40
CA PHE A 111 -18.19 3.40 20.75
C PHE A 111 -19.63 3.62 20.28
#